data_97bf070787b5d06f4bc4db42e83f0644
#
_entry.id   97bf070787b5d06f4bc4db42e83f0644
#
_cell.length_a   1.000
_cell.length_b   1.000
_cell.length_c   1.000
_cell.angle_alpha   90.00
_cell.angle_beta   90.00
_cell.angle_gamma   90.00
#
_symmetry.space_group_name_H-M   'P 1'
#
loop_
_entity.id
_entity.type
_entity.pdbx_description
1 polymer ?
#
loop_
_entity_poly.entity_id
_entity_poly.type
_entity_poly.pdbx_seq_one_letter_code
_entity_poly.pdbx_strand_id
1 'polypeptide(L)'
;MINLYYSEAYWGHSQTMNGPHKVVKNLLMSLEQEKIDYAINEEKYKNNFLLQYDWTGHVKHSELELENCIIGPQIWMFDEHVNDLKENPSYYKSLITPSQWVKDLYVNKFGFPENKISNWPVGVEEFDNVREVNYDCLIYFKRRDQSELEVVKKFLVSNGLSYRMVEYG
;
A
#
# COMPACT_ATOMS: atom_id res chain seq x y z
N MET A 1 6.82 7.83 20.89
CA MET A 1 7.07 8.46 19.59
C MET A 1 7.36 7.35 18.59
N ILE A 2 6.74 7.38 17.44
CA ILE A 2 6.90 6.44 16.34
C ILE A 2 7.80 7.11 15.29
N ASN A 3 8.76 6.40 14.72
CA ASN A 3 9.54 6.92 13.61
C ASN A 3 9.09 6.21 12.32
N LEU A 4 8.65 6.99 11.34
CA LEU A 4 8.19 6.51 10.06
C LEU A 4 9.33 6.63 9.04
N TYR A 5 9.75 5.50 8.51
CA TYR A 5 10.75 5.45 7.46
C TYR A 5 10.10 5.22 6.10
N TYR A 6 10.33 6.12 5.16
CA TYR A 6 9.92 5.95 3.76
C TYR A 6 10.79 6.82 2.85
N SER A 7 10.91 6.42 1.59
CA SER A 7 11.66 7.19 0.61
C SER A 7 10.83 8.37 0.10
N GLU A 8 11.21 9.57 0.46
CA GLU A 8 10.58 10.81 -0.06
C GLU A 8 10.71 10.92 -1.57
N ALA A 9 11.83 10.46 -2.15
CA ALA A 9 12.04 10.46 -3.59
C ALA A 9 11.04 9.58 -4.34
N TYR A 10 10.69 8.44 -3.76
CA TYR A 10 9.70 7.52 -4.34
C TYR A 10 8.26 7.98 -4.09
N TRP A 11 8.01 8.59 -2.93
CA TRP A 11 6.67 8.94 -2.46
C TRP A 11 6.31 10.40 -2.74
N GLY A 12 7.31 11.30 -2.80
CA GLY A 12 7.14 12.74 -2.96
C GLY A 12 7.12 13.22 -4.41
N HIS A 13 7.50 12.39 -5.37
CA HIS A 13 7.77 12.85 -6.75
C HIS A 13 6.56 12.97 -7.65
N SER A 14 5.36 12.65 -7.22
CA SER A 14 4.29 12.83 -8.16
C SER A 14 3.26 13.84 -7.70
N GLN A 15 3.10 14.85 -8.52
CA GLN A 15 1.85 15.59 -8.59
C GLN A 15 0.65 14.63 -8.81
N THR A 16 0.90 13.38 -9.16
CA THR A 16 -0.06 12.26 -9.23
C THR A 16 0.03 11.44 -7.96
N MET A 17 -0.98 11.50 -7.11
CA MET A 17 -1.12 10.67 -5.91
C MET A 17 -1.18 9.19 -6.32
N ASN A 18 -0.06 8.48 -6.26
CA ASN A 18 -0.04 7.03 -6.42
C ASN A 18 -0.56 6.32 -5.16
N GLY A 19 -0.87 5.02 -5.26
CA GLY A 19 -1.40 4.23 -4.13
C GLY A 19 -0.54 4.30 -2.88
N PRO A 20 0.77 4.09 -2.96
CA PRO A 20 1.69 4.24 -1.84
C PRO A 20 1.61 5.60 -1.15
N HIS A 21 1.69 6.69 -1.91
CA HIS A 21 1.59 8.05 -1.36
C HIS A 21 0.30 8.24 -0.53
N LYS A 22 -0.83 7.73 -1.02
CA LYS A 22 -2.11 7.80 -0.31
C LYS A 22 -2.08 7.04 1.02
N VAL A 23 -1.40 5.90 1.07
CA VAL A 23 -1.23 5.11 2.31
C VAL A 23 -0.46 5.91 3.36
N VAL A 24 0.67 6.52 2.98
CA VAL A 24 1.46 7.37 3.90
C VAL A 24 0.63 8.57 4.36
N LYS A 25 -0.01 9.28 3.44
CA LYS A 25 -0.86 10.44 3.78
C LYS A 25 -1.95 10.06 4.77
N ASN A 26 -2.67 8.98 4.54
CA ASN A 26 -3.75 8.53 5.43
C ASN A 26 -3.20 8.13 6.82
N LEU A 27 -2.03 7.50 6.87
CA LEU A 27 -1.38 7.18 8.14
C LEU A 27 -1.03 8.46 8.92
N LEU A 28 -0.38 9.43 8.28
CA LEU A 28 -0.01 10.70 8.93
C LEU A 28 -1.25 11.42 9.47
N MET A 29 -2.31 11.53 8.67
CA MET A 29 -3.58 12.12 9.11
C MET A 29 -4.16 11.39 10.31
N SER A 30 -4.12 10.06 10.33
CA SER A 30 -4.63 9.26 11.47
C SER A 30 -3.80 9.49 12.73
N LEU A 31 -2.47 9.55 12.61
CA LEU A 31 -1.59 9.84 13.75
C LEU A 31 -1.86 11.23 14.33
N GLU A 32 -2.08 12.22 13.47
CA GLU A 32 -2.44 13.59 13.89
C GLU A 32 -3.80 13.63 14.60
N GLN A 33 -4.82 12.96 14.07
CA GLN A 33 -6.15 12.87 14.67
C GLN A 33 -6.11 12.23 16.06
N GLU A 34 -5.34 11.13 16.20
CA GLU A 34 -5.17 10.41 17.46
C GLU A 34 -4.14 11.08 18.40
N LYS A 35 -3.54 12.20 18.00
CA LYS A 35 -2.51 12.93 18.75
C LYS A 35 -1.32 12.05 19.14
N ILE A 36 -0.92 11.17 18.22
CA ILE A 36 0.25 10.31 18.39
C ILE A 36 1.49 11.02 17.83
N ASP A 37 2.47 11.26 18.68
CA ASP A 37 3.72 11.87 18.26
C ASP A 37 4.50 10.93 17.33
N TYR A 38 4.95 11.48 16.20
CA TYR A 38 5.77 10.77 15.23
C TYR A 38 6.93 11.63 14.73
N ALA A 39 7.92 10.97 14.17
CA ALA A 39 9.02 11.58 13.43
C ALA A 39 9.09 10.93 12.04
N ILE A 40 9.77 11.58 11.10
CA ILE A 40 9.93 11.08 9.73
C ILE A 40 11.43 11.01 9.43
N ASN A 41 11.88 9.81 9.02
CA ASN A 41 13.27 9.55 8.61
C ASN A 41 14.35 10.00 9.63
N GLU A 42 14.06 9.86 10.92
CA GLU A 42 14.95 10.24 12.01
C GLU A 42 15.72 9.04 12.55
N GLU A 43 17.03 9.00 12.39
CA GLU A 43 17.88 7.84 12.76
C GLU A 43 17.97 7.55 14.27
N LYS A 44 17.70 8.54 15.11
CA LYS A 44 17.85 8.43 16.58
C LYS A 44 16.78 7.57 17.30
N TYR A 45 15.73 7.16 16.63
CA TYR A 45 14.62 6.43 17.25
C TYR A 45 14.73 4.93 17.06
N LYS A 46 14.47 4.18 18.15
CA LYS A 46 14.57 2.71 18.16
C LYS A 46 13.34 2.00 17.62
N ASN A 47 12.16 2.62 17.70
CA ASN A 47 10.92 2.04 17.19
C ASN A 47 10.63 2.60 15.82
N ASN A 48 11.00 1.85 14.80
CA ASN A 48 10.86 2.26 13.41
C ASN A 48 9.69 1.54 12.76
N PHE A 49 8.93 2.30 11.99
CA PHE A 49 7.90 1.80 11.10
C PHE A 49 8.37 2.02 9.67
N LEU A 50 8.81 0.96 9.03
CA LEU A 50 9.29 0.99 7.65
C LEU A 50 8.10 0.83 6.70
N LEU A 51 7.68 1.95 6.11
CA LEU A 51 6.58 1.96 5.16
C LEU A 51 7.06 1.43 3.82
N GLN A 52 6.47 0.30 3.41
CA GLN A 52 6.81 -0.43 2.20
C GLN A 52 8.31 -0.79 2.10
N TYR A 53 8.64 -1.95 2.61
CA TYR A 53 9.92 -2.56 2.31
C TYR A 53 10.09 -2.69 0.79
N ASP A 54 11.08 -1.99 0.27
CA ASP A 54 11.39 -2.00 -1.14
C ASP A 54 12.73 -2.73 -1.34
N TRP A 55 12.67 -3.90 -1.93
CA TRP A 55 13.83 -4.68 -2.33
C TRP A 55 14.73 -3.95 -3.36
N THR A 56 14.23 -2.90 -4.01
CA THR A 56 15.01 -2.11 -4.99
C THR A 56 16.00 -1.14 -4.34
N GLY A 57 16.02 -1.05 -3.02
CA GLY A 57 16.98 -0.23 -2.26
C GLY A 57 16.66 1.26 -2.23
N HIS A 58 15.42 1.65 -2.50
CA HIS A 58 14.99 3.05 -2.37
C HIS A 58 15.00 3.57 -0.92
N VAL A 59 14.93 2.65 0.04
CA VAL A 59 15.25 2.94 1.44
C VAL A 59 16.60 2.29 1.73
N LYS A 60 17.55 3.04 2.28
CA LYS A 60 18.84 2.51 2.71
C LYS A 60 18.66 1.63 3.95
N HIS A 61 18.30 0.36 3.74
CA HIS A 61 18.06 -0.59 4.83
C HIS A 61 19.30 -0.85 5.69
N SER A 62 20.50 -0.64 5.14
CA SER A 62 21.77 -0.83 5.85
C SER A 62 21.95 0.13 7.04
N GLU A 63 21.17 1.19 7.13
CA GLU A 63 21.23 2.17 8.22
C GLU A 63 20.17 1.90 9.30
N LEU A 64 19.24 0.93 9.08
CA LEU A 64 18.18 0.60 10.01
C LEU A 64 18.46 -0.73 10.72
N GLU A 65 18.30 -0.74 12.03
CA GLU A 65 18.19 -2.00 12.80
C GLU A 65 16.82 -2.62 12.53
N LEU A 66 16.70 -3.40 11.44
CA LEU A 66 15.44 -3.96 10.96
C LEU A 66 14.76 -4.85 12.02
N GLU A 67 15.52 -5.50 12.90
CA GLU A 67 15.00 -6.32 14.00
C GLU A 67 14.03 -5.57 14.93
N ASN A 68 14.14 -4.24 14.98
CA ASN A 68 13.26 -3.36 15.73
C ASN A 68 12.16 -2.74 14.86
N CYS A 69 12.13 -3.03 13.55
CA CYS A 69 11.19 -2.42 12.63
C CYS A 69 9.88 -3.21 12.52
N ILE A 70 8.80 -2.47 12.44
CA ILE A 70 7.53 -2.93 11.89
C ILE A 70 7.54 -2.59 10.41
N ILE A 71 7.34 -3.57 9.54
CA ILE A 71 7.39 -3.39 8.08
C ILE A 71 5.98 -3.46 7.49
N GLY A 72 5.63 -2.50 6.68
CA GLY A 72 4.35 -2.54 5.94
C GLY A 72 3.65 -1.20 5.80
N PRO A 73 2.43 -1.20 5.29
CA PRO A 73 1.69 -2.37 4.79
C PRO A 73 2.30 -2.96 3.52
N GLN A 74 2.56 -4.26 3.53
CA GLN A 74 3.23 -5.00 2.46
C GLN A 74 2.20 -5.63 1.52
N ILE A 75 2.40 -5.46 0.21
CA ILE A 75 1.50 -5.92 -0.84
C ILE A 75 2.18 -6.71 -1.97
N TRP A 76 3.47 -7.04 -1.82
CA TRP A 76 4.20 -7.82 -2.81
C TRP A 76 3.62 -9.23 -2.93
N MET A 77 3.45 -9.72 -4.15
CA MET A 77 2.79 -10.98 -4.46
C MET A 77 3.71 -12.01 -5.15
N PHE A 78 4.98 -11.65 -5.34
CA PHE A 78 5.97 -12.50 -6.00
C PHE A 78 7.06 -12.89 -5.01
N ASP A 79 7.52 -14.14 -5.10
CA ASP A 79 8.54 -14.70 -4.20
C ASP A 79 9.83 -13.87 -4.18
N GLU A 80 10.30 -13.43 -5.34
CA GLU A 80 11.51 -12.62 -5.46
C GLU A 80 11.48 -11.30 -4.70
N HIS A 81 10.28 -10.78 -4.40
CA HIS A 81 10.13 -9.52 -3.68
C HIS A 81 10.14 -9.67 -2.15
N VAL A 82 10.01 -10.91 -1.67
CA VAL A 82 9.85 -11.17 -0.23
C VAL A 82 10.85 -12.19 0.31
N ASN A 83 11.70 -12.76 -0.53
CA ASN A 83 12.60 -13.85 -0.13
C ASN A 83 13.52 -13.48 1.03
N ASP A 84 14.13 -12.32 1.00
CA ASP A 84 15.02 -11.90 2.09
C ASP A 84 14.30 -11.78 3.43
N LEU A 85 13.08 -11.27 3.45
CA LEU A 85 12.28 -11.20 4.67
C LEU A 85 11.80 -12.57 5.13
N LYS A 86 11.46 -13.44 4.19
CA LYS A 86 11.02 -14.81 4.44
C LYS A 86 12.13 -15.67 5.01
N GLU A 87 13.34 -15.60 4.41
CA GLU A 87 14.49 -16.38 4.83
C GLU A 87 15.09 -15.90 6.15
N ASN A 88 14.86 -14.64 6.50
CA ASN A 88 15.41 -13.99 7.68
C ASN A 88 14.33 -13.38 8.59
N PRO A 89 13.43 -14.18 9.18
CA PRO A 89 12.32 -13.67 10.01
C PRO A 89 12.80 -12.99 11.31
N SER A 90 14.08 -13.11 11.66
CA SER A 90 14.70 -12.37 12.77
C SER A 90 15.03 -10.92 12.42
N TYR A 91 15.07 -10.54 11.15
CA TYR A 91 15.47 -9.21 10.71
C TYR A 91 14.44 -8.14 11.00
N TYR A 92 13.20 -8.50 11.30
CA TYR A 92 12.14 -7.53 11.57
C TYR A 92 11.31 -7.94 12.79
N LYS A 93 10.72 -6.97 13.45
CA LYS A 93 9.84 -7.20 14.60
C LYS A 93 8.52 -7.82 14.18
N SER A 94 7.84 -7.20 13.22
CA SER A 94 6.59 -7.71 12.66
C SER A 94 6.36 -7.15 11.25
N LEU A 95 5.51 -7.86 10.50
CA LEU A 95 5.05 -7.48 9.17
C LEU A 95 3.58 -7.10 9.24
N ILE A 96 3.20 -6.04 8.56
CA ILE A 96 1.81 -5.63 8.43
C ILE A 96 1.35 -5.83 6.99
N THR A 97 0.16 -6.37 6.82
CA THR A 97 -0.50 -6.52 5.53
C THR A 97 -1.79 -5.70 5.46
N PRO A 98 -2.18 -5.17 4.30
CA PRO A 98 -3.33 -4.26 4.18
C PRO A 98 -4.68 -4.97 4.24
N SER A 99 -4.71 -6.29 4.17
CA SER A 99 -5.93 -7.08 4.21
C SER A 99 -5.68 -8.50 4.69
N GLN A 100 -6.74 -9.17 5.16
CA GLN A 100 -6.67 -10.57 5.57
C GLN A 100 -6.24 -11.47 4.40
N TRP A 101 -6.73 -11.20 3.20
CA TRP A 101 -6.34 -11.96 2.00
C TRP A 101 -4.83 -11.90 1.75
N VAL A 102 -4.20 -10.73 1.88
CA VAL A 102 -2.74 -10.59 1.74
C VAL A 102 -2.01 -11.30 2.87
N LYS A 103 -2.50 -11.22 4.11
CA LYS A 103 -1.96 -11.98 5.23
C LYS A 103 -1.98 -13.49 4.94
N ASP A 104 -3.11 -14.01 4.48
CA ASP A 104 -3.27 -15.43 4.17
C ASP A 104 -2.32 -15.86 3.04
N LEU A 105 -2.11 -15.00 2.05
CA LEU A 105 -1.13 -15.22 0.98
C LEU A 105 0.29 -15.38 1.55
N TYR A 106 0.69 -14.48 2.44
CA TYR A 106 2.03 -14.49 3.05
C TYR A 106 2.24 -15.72 3.93
N VAL A 107 1.26 -16.08 4.74
CA VAL A 107 1.35 -17.25 5.61
C VAL A 107 1.30 -18.56 4.79
N ASN A 108 0.28 -18.71 3.95
CA ASN A 108 -0.03 -20.01 3.32
C ASN A 108 0.81 -20.27 2.06
N LYS A 109 1.08 -19.24 1.26
CA LYS A 109 1.84 -19.41 0.01
C LYS A 109 3.33 -19.17 0.22
N PHE A 110 3.70 -18.10 0.91
CA PHE A 110 5.11 -17.73 1.08
C PHE A 110 5.75 -18.33 2.33
N GLY A 111 4.97 -18.88 3.28
CA GLY A 111 5.49 -19.54 4.46
C GLY A 111 6.03 -18.61 5.55
N PHE A 112 5.52 -17.40 5.63
CA PHE A 112 5.87 -16.48 6.71
C PHE A 112 5.30 -16.96 8.05
N PRO A 113 6.00 -16.75 9.17
CA PRO A 113 5.46 -17.09 10.50
C PRO A 113 4.24 -16.24 10.84
N GLU A 114 3.11 -16.88 11.10
CA GLU A 114 1.84 -16.20 11.35
C GLU A 114 1.90 -15.22 12.54
N ASN A 115 2.62 -15.60 13.58
CA ASN A 115 2.78 -14.78 14.79
C ASN A 115 3.59 -13.48 14.54
N LYS A 116 4.22 -13.35 13.39
CA LYS A 116 4.94 -12.15 12.96
C LYS A 116 4.12 -11.26 12.01
N ILE A 117 2.95 -11.70 11.59
CA ILE A 117 2.13 -10.96 10.62
C ILE A 117 0.83 -10.48 11.26
N SER A 118 0.58 -9.19 11.13
CA SER A 118 -0.67 -8.56 11.50
C SER A 118 -1.38 -8.00 10.28
N ASN A 119 -2.71 -8.08 10.29
CA ASN A 119 -3.55 -7.39 9.32
C ASN A 119 -3.86 -5.98 9.84
N TRP A 120 -3.63 -4.99 8.99
CA TRP A 120 -3.99 -3.61 9.25
C TRP A 120 -4.68 -3.02 8.01
N PRO A 121 -6.02 -2.94 8.03
CA PRO A 121 -6.75 -2.32 6.94
C PRO A 121 -6.31 -0.87 6.75
N VAL A 122 -5.92 -0.54 5.54
CA VAL A 122 -5.56 0.84 5.21
C VAL A 122 -6.80 1.71 5.32
N GLY A 123 -6.73 2.74 6.14
CA GLY A 123 -7.80 3.72 6.29
C GLY A 123 -8.07 4.47 4.98
N VAL A 124 -9.31 4.85 4.79
CA VAL A 124 -9.76 5.72 3.68
C VAL A 124 -10.38 6.99 4.26
N GLU A 125 -10.21 8.09 3.54
CA GLU A 125 -10.91 9.34 3.88
C GLU A 125 -12.42 9.14 3.74
N GLU A 126 -13.19 9.59 4.72
CA GLU A 126 -14.62 9.77 4.57
C GLU A 126 -14.86 10.99 3.67
N PHE A 127 -15.73 10.81 2.70
CA PHE A 127 -16.14 11.90 1.83
C PHE A 127 -17.58 12.30 2.18
N ASP A 128 -17.74 13.47 2.77
CA ASP A 128 -19.06 14.01 3.15
C ASP A 128 -19.96 14.35 1.95
N ASN A 129 -19.42 14.37 0.74
CA ASN A 129 -20.14 14.74 -0.46
C ASN A 129 -20.48 13.51 -1.31
N VAL A 130 -21.69 13.03 -1.18
CA VAL A 130 -22.30 12.18 -2.22
C VAL A 130 -22.50 13.06 -3.46
N ARG A 131 -21.58 12.97 -4.41
CA ARG A 131 -21.79 13.59 -5.71
C ARG A 131 -22.92 12.87 -6.42
N GLU A 132 -23.74 13.65 -7.12
CA GLU A 132 -24.77 13.10 -8.00
C GLU A 132 -24.16 12.02 -8.92
N VAL A 133 -24.73 10.82 -8.90
CA VAL A 133 -24.27 9.71 -9.73
C VAL A 133 -24.85 9.90 -11.12
N ASN A 134 -24.04 10.37 -12.06
CA ASN A 134 -24.45 10.67 -13.43
C ASN A 134 -24.23 9.51 -14.41
N TYR A 135 -23.67 8.40 -13.95
CA TYR A 135 -23.33 7.24 -14.76
C TYR A 135 -23.57 5.94 -13.99
N ASP A 136 -24.01 4.91 -14.69
CA ASP A 136 -24.22 3.58 -14.08
C ASP A 136 -22.89 2.89 -13.79
N CYS A 137 -21.84 3.15 -14.57
CA CYS A 137 -20.55 2.53 -14.45
C CYS A 137 -19.38 3.51 -14.60
N LEU A 138 -18.31 3.25 -13.84
CA LEU A 138 -17.03 3.89 -14.01
C LEU A 138 -16.03 2.87 -14.54
N ILE A 139 -15.48 3.09 -15.73
CA ILE A 139 -14.44 2.24 -16.28
C ILE A 139 -13.08 2.83 -15.92
N TYR A 140 -12.33 2.11 -15.07
CA TYR A 140 -10.93 2.39 -14.81
C TYR A 140 -10.06 1.45 -15.64
N PHE A 141 -9.53 1.97 -16.75
CA PHE A 141 -8.73 1.19 -17.68
C PHE A 141 -7.24 1.48 -17.52
N LYS A 142 -6.49 0.50 -17.04
CA LYS A 142 -5.04 0.61 -16.81
C LYS A 142 -4.31 -0.70 -17.08
N ARG A 143 -3.30 -0.64 -17.95
CA ARG A 143 -2.38 -1.77 -18.21
C ARG A 143 -3.08 -3.07 -18.65
N ARG A 144 -4.16 -2.96 -19.42
CA ARG A 144 -4.89 -4.09 -19.99
C ARG A 144 -4.92 -4.01 -21.50
N ASP A 145 -5.26 -5.11 -22.14
CA ASP A 145 -5.43 -5.15 -23.58
C ASP A 145 -6.65 -4.31 -24.02
N GLN A 146 -6.48 -3.54 -25.11
CA GLN A 146 -7.56 -2.71 -25.66
C GLN A 146 -8.79 -3.53 -26.05
N SER A 147 -8.60 -4.79 -26.45
CA SER A 147 -9.69 -5.69 -26.80
C SER A 147 -10.62 -5.98 -25.62
N GLU A 148 -10.09 -6.07 -24.40
CA GLU A 148 -10.89 -6.24 -23.18
C GLU A 148 -11.79 -5.02 -22.93
N LEU A 149 -11.26 -3.81 -23.15
CA LEU A 149 -12.04 -2.58 -23.04
C LEU A 149 -13.22 -2.54 -24.01
N GLU A 150 -12.99 -2.94 -25.25
CA GLU A 150 -14.04 -2.96 -26.27
C GLU A 150 -15.16 -3.97 -25.94
N VAL A 151 -14.80 -5.11 -25.34
CA VAL A 151 -15.79 -6.08 -24.85
C VAL A 151 -16.66 -5.47 -23.75
N VAL A 152 -16.04 -4.81 -22.77
CA VAL A 152 -16.75 -4.16 -21.66
C VAL A 152 -17.67 -3.05 -22.17
N LYS A 153 -17.18 -2.17 -23.04
CA LYS A 153 -17.99 -1.10 -23.66
C LYS A 153 -19.21 -1.66 -24.40
N LYS A 154 -19.00 -2.68 -25.25
CA LYS A 154 -20.10 -3.33 -25.97
C LYS A 154 -21.15 -3.91 -25.02
N PHE A 155 -20.71 -4.59 -23.96
CA PHE A 155 -21.61 -5.11 -22.94
C PHE A 155 -22.45 -3.99 -22.29
N LEU A 156 -21.83 -2.91 -21.84
CA LEU A 156 -22.54 -1.81 -21.21
C LEU A 156 -23.56 -1.17 -22.15
N VAL A 157 -23.15 -0.86 -23.37
CA VAL A 157 -24.03 -0.26 -24.38
C VAL A 157 -25.21 -1.19 -24.74
N SER A 158 -24.96 -2.49 -24.92
CA SER A 158 -26.03 -3.45 -25.26
C SER A 158 -27.04 -3.65 -24.11
N ASN A 159 -26.67 -3.32 -22.88
CA ASN A 159 -27.58 -3.36 -21.73
C ASN A 159 -28.15 -1.98 -21.33
N GLY A 160 -27.94 -0.97 -22.16
CA GLY A 160 -28.47 0.38 -21.92
C GLY A 160 -27.82 1.09 -20.74
N LEU A 161 -26.62 0.66 -20.33
CA LEU A 161 -25.89 1.24 -19.21
C LEU A 161 -24.97 2.39 -19.66
N SER A 162 -25.08 3.51 -18.99
CA SER A 162 -24.19 4.65 -19.18
C SER A 162 -22.85 4.42 -18.48
N TYR A 163 -21.75 4.92 -19.06
CA TYR A 163 -20.45 4.80 -18.43
C TYR A 163 -19.56 6.04 -18.63
N ARG A 164 -18.64 6.23 -17.71
CA ARG A 164 -17.53 7.20 -17.83
C ARG A 164 -16.20 6.47 -17.78
N MET A 165 -15.29 6.84 -18.64
CA MET A 165 -13.89 6.40 -18.56
C MET A 165 -13.08 7.32 -17.68
N VAL A 166 -12.25 6.72 -16.83
CA VAL A 166 -11.16 7.43 -16.14
C VAL A 166 -9.92 7.26 -16.99
N GLU A 167 -9.55 8.32 -17.68
CA GLU A 167 -8.29 8.36 -18.42
C GLU A 167 -7.14 8.62 -17.46
N TYR A 168 -6.08 7.86 -17.63
CA TYR A 168 -4.82 8.10 -16.94
C TYR A 168 -4.07 9.17 -17.71
N GLY A 169 -3.97 10.36 -17.14
CA GLY A 169 -3.09 11.40 -17.62
C GLY A 169 -1.62 11.11 -17.32
#